data_9b267f40e2f4edb3ff71e9fe9ce01e6f
#
_entry.id   9b267f40e2f4edb3ff71e9fe9ce01e6f
#
_cell.length_a   1.000
_cell.length_b   1.000
_cell.length_c   1.000
_cell.angle_alpha   90.00
_cell.angle_beta   90.00
_cell.angle_gamma   90.00
#
_symmetry.space_group_name_H-M   'P 1'
#
loop_
_entity.id
_entity.type
_entity.pdbx_description
1 polymer ?
#
loop_
_entity_poly.entity_id
_entity_poly.type
_entity_poly.pdbx_seq_one_letter_code
_entity_poly.pdbx_strand_id
1 'polypeptide(L)'
;MKGIILAGGTGSRLHPLTKVTNKHLLPVYNKPMIYYPIETLMKIGIKDIIIVTGREHAGNFLNLLGSGVEFGAHFYYVLQDGAGGIAQALSLTEGIAGNESVVVILGDNIILDDVSQQVKDFKTGAIIFLKEVHDPGRFGVPVFGKTGKKLLKIEEKPNKPQSEYAVTGLYVYDYTVFDRIKKLKPSARGELEITDLNNLYLKDEKLNYAVLKGPWLDAGTFESLFESSKVIKDVLSKK
;
A
#
# COMPACT_ATOMS: atom_id res chain seq x y z
N MET A 1 11.31 -4.92 12.35
CA MET A 1 10.17 -4.50 11.51
C MET A 1 10.56 -4.67 10.06
N LYS A 2 9.73 -5.28 9.23
CA LYS A 2 9.98 -5.50 7.81
C LYS A 2 9.07 -4.65 6.93
N GLY A 3 9.52 -4.31 5.73
CA GLY A 3 8.71 -3.68 4.70
C GLY A 3 8.05 -4.73 3.82
N ILE A 4 6.83 -4.47 3.37
CA ILE A 4 6.12 -5.32 2.42
C ILE A 4 5.57 -4.42 1.31
N ILE A 5 5.95 -4.72 0.06
CA ILE A 5 5.43 -4.04 -1.12
C ILE A 5 4.51 -5.00 -1.87
N LEU A 6 3.24 -4.63 -2.01
CA LEU A 6 2.26 -5.44 -2.73
C LEU A 6 2.16 -4.99 -4.18
N ALA A 7 2.71 -5.79 -5.08
CA ALA A 7 2.84 -5.52 -6.51
C ALA A 7 2.25 -6.63 -7.40
N GLY A 8 1.31 -7.45 -6.88
CA GLY A 8 0.73 -8.60 -7.59
C GLY A 8 -0.42 -8.29 -8.55
N GLY A 9 -0.92 -7.06 -8.60
CA GLY A 9 -2.08 -6.70 -9.42
C GLY A 9 -1.84 -6.80 -10.93
N THR A 10 -2.86 -7.22 -11.69
CA THR A 10 -2.80 -7.43 -13.16
C THR A 10 -2.68 -6.13 -13.97
N GLY A 11 -3.04 -4.98 -13.39
CA GLY A 11 -2.95 -3.68 -14.08
C GLY A 11 -3.88 -3.51 -15.27
N SER A 12 -5.01 -4.23 -15.34
CA SER A 12 -5.93 -4.23 -16.49
C SER A 12 -6.45 -2.84 -16.88
N ARG A 13 -6.56 -1.91 -15.93
CA ARG A 13 -6.94 -0.51 -16.18
C ARG A 13 -5.91 0.29 -16.98
N LEU A 14 -4.69 -0.22 -17.10
CA LEU A 14 -3.59 0.37 -17.88
C LEU A 14 -3.31 -0.42 -19.17
N HIS A 15 -4.23 -1.31 -19.61
CA HIS A 15 -4.11 -1.90 -20.95
C HIS A 15 -4.21 -0.81 -22.03
N PRO A 16 -3.37 -0.89 -23.10
CA PRO A 16 -2.51 -2.03 -23.48
C PRO A 16 -1.11 -2.01 -22.87
N LEU A 17 -0.68 -1.01 -22.10
CA LEU A 17 0.69 -0.91 -21.56
C LEU A 17 1.08 -2.14 -20.72
N THR A 18 0.12 -2.66 -19.96
CA THR A 18 0.35 -3.80 -19.05
C THR A 18 0.11 -5.18 -19.68
N LYS A 19 0.01 -5.26 -21.01
CA LYS A 19 -0.01 -6.55 -21.73
C LYS A 19 1.37 -7.22 -21.79
N VAL A 20 2.43 -6.45 -21.69
CA VAL A 20 3.82 -6.92 -21.87
C VAL A 20 4.68 -6.69 -20.62
N THR A 21 4.15 -6.01 -19.61
CA THR A 21 4.86 -5.70 -18.36
C THR A 21 3.90 -5.50 -17.21
N ASN A 22 4.40 -5.59 -15.97
CA ASN A 22 3.63 -5.27 -14.78
C ASN A 22 3.48 -3.75 -14.63
N LYS A 23 2.32 -3.28 -14.13
CA LYS A 23 2.06 -1.84 -13.95
C LYS A 23 3.11 -1.13 -13.07
N HIS A 24 3.63 -1.82 -12.05
CA HIS A 24 4.60 -1.26 -11.11
C HIS A 24 6.00 -1.07 -11.73
N LEU A 25 6.23 -1.63 -12.92
CA LEU A 25 7.45 -1.45 -13.71
C LEU A 25 7.31 -0.32 -14.75
N LEU A 26 6.10 0.20 -14.95
CA LEU A 26 5.89 1.38 -15.81
C LEU A 26 6.59 2.60 -15.20
N PRO A 27 7.12 3.49 -16.05
CA PRO A 27 7.77 4.70 -15.56
C PRO A 27 6.75 5.69 -14.99
N VAL A 28 7.11 6.29 -13.86
CA VAL A 28 6.50 7.51 -13.34
C VAL A 28 7.57 8.58 -13.41
N TYR A 29 7.48 9.44 -14.39
CA TYR A 29 8.47 10.44 -14.81
C TYR A 29 9.81 9.79 -15.16
N ASN A 30 10.78 9.72 -14.28
CA ASN A 30 12.17 9.37 -14.56
C ASN A 30 12.63 8.01 -13.97
N LYS A 31 11.72 7.25 -13.36
CA LYS A 31 12.05 5.93 -12.78
C LYS A 31 10.85 5.00 -12.71
N PRO A 32 11.06 3.67 -12.61
CA PRO A 32 9.97 2.71 -12.43
C PRO A 32 9.12 3.02 -11.20
N MET A 33 7.81 2.81 -11.31
CA MET A 33 6.84 3.07 -10.24
C MET A 33 7.22 2.41 -8.92
N ILE A 34 7.71 1.17 -8.97
CA ILE A 34 8.10 0.39 -7.77
C ILE A 34 9.23 1.03 -6.94
N TYR A 35 10.02 1.92 -7.52
CA TYR A 35 11.11 2.60 -6.79
C TYR A 35 10.58 3.54 -5.71
N TYR A 36 9.42 4.15 -5.91
CA TYR A 36 8.84 5.08 -4.94
C TYR A 36 8.46 4.42 -3.61
N PRO A 37 7.73 3.28 -3.58
CA PRO A 37 7.49 2.57 -2.33
C PRO A 37 8.78 2.02 -1.70
N ILE A 38 9.77 1.57 -2.49
CA ILE A 38 11.10 1.18 -1.96
C ILE A 38 11.74 2.36 -1.24
N GLU A 39 11.82 3.53 -1.88
CA GLU A 39 12.41 4.73 -1.29
C GLU A 39 11.66 5.20 -0.03
N THR A 40 10.33 5.06 -0.01
CA THR A 40 9.52 5.36 1.17
C THR A 40 9.93 4.46 2.34
N LEU A 41 10.06 3.15 2.13
CA LEU A 41 10.50 2.21 3.16
C LEU A 41 11.95 2.48 3.60
N MET A 42 12.84 2.79 2.65
CA MET A 42 14.24 3.12 2.97
C MET A 42 14.36 4.39 3.80
N LYS A 43 13.57 5.44 3.53
CA LYS A 43 13.52 6.68 4.34
C LYS A 43 13.08 6.41 5.79
N ILE A 44 12.18 5.47 5.99
CA ILE A 44 11.72 5.03 7.32
C ILE A 44 12.83 4.24 8.05
N GLY A 45 13.87 3.79 7.33
CA GLY A 45 14.98 2.99 7.85
C GLY A 45 14.75 1.48 7.75
N ILE A 46 13.79 1.05 6.96
CA ILE A 46 13.49 -0.37 6.75
C ILE A 46 14.31 -0.88 5.56
N LYS A 47 15.14 -1.90 5.81
CA LYS A 47 16.03 -2.49 4.82
C LYS A 47 15.63 -3.89 4.37
N ASP A 48 14.94 -4.65 5.22
CA ASP A 48 14.41 -5.98 4.86
C ASP A 48 13.02 -5.79 4.23
N ILE A 49 12.93 -5.95 2.92
CA ILE A 49 11.74 -5.63 2.13
C ILE A 49 11.26 -6.89 1.39
N ILE A 50 10.01 -7.27 1.62
CA ILE A 50 9.33 -8.36 0.93
C ILE A 50 8.53 -7.78 -0.23
N ILE A 51 8.79 -8.24 -1.44
CA ILE A 51 8.09 -7.82 -2.66
C ILE A 51 7.15 -8.94 -3.08
N VAL A 52 5.85 -8.70 -2.99
CA VAL A 52 4.82 -9.62 -3.46
C VAL A 52 4.47 -9.27 -4.90
N THR A 53 4.68 -10.19 -5.82
CA THR A 53 4.43 -9.99 -7.26
C THR A 53 3.60 -11.12 -7.85
N GLY A 54 2.89 -10.86 -8.94
CA GLY A 54 2.25 -11.91 -9.73
C GLY A 54 3.28 -12.77 -10.46
N ARG A 55 2.94 -14.03 -10.68
CA ARG A 55 3.81 -15.05 -11.30
C ARG A 55 4.35 -14.62 -12.66
N GLU A 56 3.49 -14.03 -13.50
CA GLU A 56 3.80 -13.70 -14.90
C GLU A 56 4.97 -12.72 -15.06
N HIS A 57 5.18 -11.84 -14.09
CA HIS A 57 6.18 -10.77 -14.18
C HIS A 57 7.27 -10.85 -13.11
N ALA A 58 7.33 -11.93 -12.32
CA ALA A 58 8.31 -12.08 -11.25
C ALA A 58 9.76 -11.94 -11.75
N GLY A 59 10.08 -12.53 -12.91
CA GLY A 59 11.39 -12.40 -13.54
C GLY A 59 11.77 -10.95 -13.86
N ASN A 60 10.82 -10.11 -14.24
CA ASN A 60 11.07 -8.69 -14.54
C ASN A 60 11.44 -7.91 -13.28
N PHE A 61 10.78 -8.20 -12.13
CA PHE A 61 11.14 -7.62 -10.84
C PHE A 61 12.53 -8.06 -10.40
N LEU A 62 12.84 -9.37 -10.51
CA LEU A 62 14.16 -9.89 -10.18
C LEU A 62 15.26 -9.27 -11.04
N ASN A 63 15.04 -9.10 -12.33
CA ASN A 63 16.00 -8.46 -13.24
C ASN A 63 16.21 -6.96 -12.92
N LEU A 64 15.14 -6.24 -12.52
CA LEU A 64 15.22 -4.82 -12.23
C LEU A 64 15.83 -4.52 -10.86
N LEU A 65 15.47 -5.31 -9.84
CA LEU A 65 15.71 -4.97 -8.43
C LEU A 65 16.82 -5.83 -7.79
N GLY A 66 17.13 -6.98 -8.40
CA GLY A 66 18.13 -7.91 -7.89
C GLY A 66 17.87 -8.33 -6.43
N SER A 67 18.92 -8.41 -5.65
CA SER A 67 18.85 -8.71 -4.21
C SER A 67 18.58 -7.48 -3.32
N GLY A 68 18.50 -6.28 -3.91
CA GLY A 68 18.36 -5.02 -3.19
C GLY A 68 19.67 -4.31 -2.83
N VAL A 69 20.81 -4.89 -3.15
CA VAL A 69 22.13 -4.32 -2.82
C VAL A 69 22.32 -2.91 -3.36
N GLU A 70 21.87 -2.63 -4.59
CA GLU A 70 21.94 -1.29 -5.20
C GLU A 70 21.11 -0.23 -4.43
N PHE A 71 20.11 -0.67 -3.68
CA PHE A 71 19.27 0.18 -2.81
C PHE A 71 19.80 0.25 -1.37
N GLY A 72 20.83 -0.53 -1.02
CA GLY A 72 21.28 -0.69 0.38
C GLY A 72 20.25 -1.45 1.23
N ALA A 73 19.48 -2.34 0.62
CA ALA A 73 18.42 -3.15 1.20
C ALA A 73 18.60 -4.64 0.91
N HIS A 74 17.76 -5.48 1.51
CA HIS A 74 17.65 -6.90 1.22
C HIS A 74 16.23 -7.19 0.72
N PHE A 75 16.10 -7.70 -0.50
CA PHE A 75 14.81 -8.01 -1.10
C PHE A 75 14.50 -9.50 -1.04
N TYR A 76 13.29 -9.80 -0.58
CA TYR A 76 12.68 -11.13 -0.58
C TYR A 76 11.49 -11.12 -1.54
N TYR A 77 11.32 -12.16 -2.33
CA TYR A 77 10.26 -12.22 -3.33
C TYR A 77 9.25 -13.30 -2.97
N VAL A 78 7.97 -12.92 -3.05
CA VAL A 78 6.84 -13.82 -2.81
C VAL A 78 5.91 -13.77 -4.01
N LEU A 79 5.46 -14.94 -4.47
CA LEU A 79 4.53 -15.03 -5.58
C LEU A 79 3.09 -15.06 -5.09
N GLN A 80 2.26 -14.23 -5.70
CA GLN A 80 0.82 -14.27 -5.55
C GLN A 80 0.21 -14.96 -6.78
N ASP A 81 -0.43 -16.11 -6.56
CA ASP A 81 -1.21 -16.79 -7.58
C ASP A 81 -2.66 -16.27 -7.53
N GLY A 82 -3.09 -15.58 -8.61
CA GLY A 82 -4.43 -15.03 -8.72
C GLY A 82 -4.67 -13.72 -7.98
N ALA A 83 -5.90 -13.21 -8.02
CA ALA A 83 -6.32 -11.92 -7.49
C ALA A 83 -7.18 -12.08 -6.22
N GLY A 84 -6.60 -12.56 -5.14
CA GLY A 84 -7.31 -12.81 -3.87
C GLY A 84 -7.48 -11.57 -2.96
N GLY A 85 -7.09 -10.38 -3.42
CA GLY A 85 -7.17 -9.13 -2.67
C GLY A 85 -5.89 -8.77 -1.91
N ILE A 86 -5.89 -7.55 -1.34
CA ILE A 86 -4.71 -6.98 -0.67
C ILE A 86 -4.37 -7.78 0.60
N ALA A 87 -5.36 -8.14 1.41
CA ALA A 87 -5.11 -8.91 2.64
C ALA A 87 -4.61 -10.33 2.34
N GLN A 88 -5.08 -10.96 1.24
CA GLN A 88 -4.55 -12.26 0.79
C GLN A 88 -3.08 -12.14 0.37
N ALA A 89 -2.73 -11.11 -0.42
CA ALA A 89 -1.34 -10.87 -0.81
C ALA A 89 -0.43 -10.67 0.42
N LEU A 90 -0.91 -9.93 1.43
CA LEU A 90 -0.21 -9.74 2.70
C LEU A 90 0.00 -11.07 3.43
N SER A 91 -1.01 -11.94 3.50
CA SER A 91 -0.91 -13.24 4.20
C SER A 91 0.20 -14.14 3.68
N LEU A 92 0.54 -14.04 2.39
CA LEU A 92 1.61 -14.83 1.78
C LEU A 92 3.00 -14.52 2.34
N THR A 93 3.14 -13.39 3.02
CA THR A 93 4.43 -12.94 3.58
C THR A 93 4.67 -13.44 5.02
N GLU A 94 3.70 -14.12 5.66
CA GLU A 94 3.76 -14.57 7.06
C GLU A 94 5.06 -15.29 7.39
N GLY A 95 5.46 -16.25 6.56
CA GLY A 95 6.65 -17.07 6.80
C GLY A 95 7.98 -16.28 6.79
N ILE A 96 8.04 -15.17 6.03
CA ILE A 96 9.23 -14.31 5.96
C ILE A 96 9.15 -13.19 6.99
N ALA A 97 7.96 -12.63 7.21
CA ALA A 97 7.74 -11.59 8.19
C ALA A 97 7.95 -12.09 9.62
N GLY A 98 7.58 -13.34 9.90
CA GLY A 98 7.68 -13.94 11.23
C GLY A 98 6.85 -13.16 12.26
N ASN A 99 7.40 -13.04 13.48
CA ASN A 99 6.76 -12.33 14.60
C ASN A 99 7.13 -10.84 14.64
N GLU A 100 7.41 -10.22 13.49
CA GLU A 100 7.74 -8.81 13.43
C GLU A 100 6.54 -7.96 13.02
N SER A 101 6.52 -6.72 13.49
CA SER A 101 5.64 -5.69 12.91
C SER A 101 6.04 -5.40 11.46
N VAL A 102 5.08 -5.02 10.65
CA VAL A 102 5.30 -4.77 9.22
C VAL A 102 4.78 -3.39 8.79
N VAL A 103 5.50 -2.77 7.85
CA VAL A 103 5.01 -1.61 7.09
C VAL A 103 4.65 -2.12 5.71
N VAL A 104 3.37 -1.99 5.35
CA VAL A 104 2.83 -2.46 4.08
C VAL A 104 2.55 -1.26 3.19
N ILE A 105 3.04 -1.30 1.95
CA ILE A 105 2.77 -0.26 0.95
C ILE A 105 2.36 -0.91 -0.37
N LEU A 106 1.33 -0.36 -1.02
CA LEU A 106 0.93 -0.78 -2.35
C LEU A 106 1.93 -0.28 -3.39
N GLY A 107 2.31 -1.12 -4.33
CA GLY A 107 3.35 -0.84 -5.30
C GLY A 107 3.06 0.30 -6.28
N ASP A 108 1.78 0.72 -6.38
CA ASP A 108 1.32 1.86 -7.19
C ASP A 108 1.06 3.13 -6.36
N ASN A 109 1.39 3.12 -5.08
CA ASN A 109 1.24 4.27 -4.20
C ASN A 109 2.56 5.04 -4.05
N ILE A 110 2.51 6.32 -4.34
CA ILE A 110 3.62 7.25 -4.21
C ILE A 110 3.31 8.22 -3.08
N ILE A 111 4.12 8.18 -2.03
CA ILE A 111 3.95 8.98 -0.83
C ILE A 111 5.15 9.92 -0.70
N LEU A 112 4.89 11.22 -0.75
CA LEU A 112 5.94 12.24 -0.67
C LEU A 112 6.13 12.80 0.73
N ASP A 113 5.23 12.47 1.66
CA ASP A 113 5.38 12.81 3.08
C ASP A 113 6.45 11.97 3.77
N ASP A 114 7.03 12.54 4.80
CA ASP A 114 7.85 11.80 5.75
C ASP A 114 6.95 11.20 6.86
N VAL A 115 6.80 9.90 6.84
CA VAL A 115 6.02 9.13 7.82
C VAL A 115 6.91 8.40 8.85
N SER A 116 8.20 8.74 8.89
CA SER A 116 9.19 8.07 9.74
C SER A 116 8.86 8.17 11.21
N GLN A 117 8.30 9.30 11.66
CA GLN A 117 7.96 9.49 13.06
C GLN A 117 6.82 8.58 13.49
N GLN A 118 5.74 8.48 12.69
CA GLN A 118 4.58 7.63 12.97
C GLN A 118 4.98 6.16 13.06
N VAL A 119 5.91 5.72 12.19
CA VAL A 119 6.40 4.34 12.19
C VAL A 119 7.33 4.09 13.38
N LYS A 120 8.20 5.05 13.75
CA LYS A 120 9.09 4.92 14.93
C LYS A 120 8.30 4.87 16.25
N ASP A 121 7.23 5.64 16.35
CA ASP A 121 6.39 5.69 17.55
C ASP A 121 5.44 4.48 17.67
N PHE A 122 5.29 3.70 16.60
CA PHE A 122 4.43 2.53 16.58
C PHE A 122 4.89 1.46 17.56
N LYS A 123 3.97 0.94 18.37
CA LYS A 123 4.23 -0.12 19.35
C LYS A 123 3.42 -1.38 19.07
N THR A 124 2.10 -1.24 18.89
CA THR A 124 1.18 -2.38 18.70
C THR A 124 -0.10 -1.90 18.02
N GLY A 125 -0.87 -2.85 17.49
CA GLY A 125 -2.12 -2.60 16.78
C GLY A 125 -1.89 -2.31 15.31
N ALA A 126 -2.54 -1.28 14.79
CA ALA A 126 -2.38 -0.84 13.41
C ALA A 126 -2.42 0.69 13.28
N ILE A 127 -1.74 1.20 12.24
CA ILE A 127 -1.87 2.59 11.77
C ILE A 127 -2.27 2.56 10.30
N ILE A 128 -3.32 3.30 9.96
CA ILE A 128 -3.68 3.64 8.59
C ILE A 128 -3.34 5.09 8.30
N PHE A 129 -3.02 5.39 7.05
CA PHE A 129 -2.75 6.76 6.62
C PHE A 129 -3.89 7.24 5.75
N LEU A 130 -4.40 8.43 6.07
CA LEU A 130 -5.53 9.07 5.41
C LEU A 130 -5.04 10.23 4.55
N LYS A 131 -5.69 10.45 3.42
CA LYS A 131 -5.49 11.63 2.58
C LYS A 131 -6.84 12.19 2.15
N GLU A 132 -6.99 13.50 2.24
CA GLU A 132 -8.11 14.22 1.66
C GLU A 132 -8.03 14.19 0.14
N VAL A 133 -9.12 13.81 -0.52
CA VAL A 133 -9.22 13.62 -1.97
C VAL A 133 -10.59 14.06 -2.51
N HIS A 134 -10.66 14.42 -3.79
CA HIS A 134 -11.92 14.85 -4.43
C HIS A 134 -12.90 13.69 -4.67
N ASP A 135 -12.41 12.46 -4.87
CA ASP A 135 -13.22 11.28 -5.17
C ASP A 135 -12.88 10.13 -4.21
N PRO A 136 -13.31 10.22 -2.94
CA PRO A 136 -13.02 9.22 -1.92
C PRO A 136 -13.73 7.88 -2.17
N GLY A 137 -14.84 7.87 -2.92
CA GLY A 137 -15.62 6.65 -3.21
C GLY A 137 -14.88 5.55 -3.97
N ARG A 138 -13.68 5.84 -4.47
CA ARG A 138 -12.81 4.84 -5.13
C ARG A 138 -12.00 4.00 -4.15
N PHE A 139 -11.96 4.38 -2.88
CA PHE A 139 -11.06 3.86 -1.85
C PHE A 139 -11.82 3.37 -0.62
N GLY A 140 -11.13 2.87 0.35
CA GLY A 140 -11.66 2.75 1.71
C GLY A 140 -11.89 4.15 2.30
N VAL A 141 -13.10 4.42 2.77
CA VAL A 141 -13.50 5.73 3.30
C VAL A 141 -13.72 5.65 4.81
N PRO A 142 -13.00 6.44 5.62
CA PRO A 142 -13.24 6.48 7.05
C PRO A 142 -14.56 7.20 7.38
N VAL A 143 -15.32 6.64 8.31
CA VAL A 143 -16.51 7.25 8.89
C VAL A 143 -16.18 7.70 10.29
N PHE A 144 -16.34 9.00 10.56
CA PHE A 144 -16.03 9.60 11.85
C PHE A 144 -17.30 9.84 12.68
N GLY A 145 -17.14 9.82 14.00
CA GLY A 145 -18.19 10.24 14.92
C GLY A 145 -18.44 11.75 14.87
N LYS A 146 -19.49 12.20 15.58
CA LYS A 146 -19.95 13.61 15.58
C LYS A 146 -18.87 14.64 15.83
N THR A 147 -17.80 14.30 16.55
CA THR A 147 -16.68 15.23 16.85
C THR A 147 -15.63 15.28 15.73
N GLY A 148 -15.76 14.50 14.67
CA GLY A 148 -14.80 14.41 13.57
C GLY A 148 -13.45 13.74 13.91
N LYS A 149 -13.28 13.25 15.16
CA LYS A 149 -11.98 12.70 15.62
C LYS A 149 -12.00 11.18 15.82
N LYS A 150 -13.11 10.64 16.30
CA LYS A 150 -13.22 9.20 16.56
C LYS A 150 -13.60 8.47 15.28
N LEU A 151 -12.70 7.59 14.78
CA LEU A 151 -13.01 6.68 13.69
C LEU A 151 -14.01 5.62 14.17
N LEU A 152 -15.11 5.44 13.45
CA LEU A 152 -16.18 4.49 13.79
C LEU A 152 -16.15 3.23 12.93
N LYS A 153 -15.85 3.37 11.64
CA LYS A 153 -15.70 2.29 10.68
C LYS A 153 -14.98 2.80 9.43
N ILE A 154 -14.56 1.88 8.58
CA ILE A 154 -14.08 2.17 7.23
C ILE A 154 -15.01 1.45 6.26
N GLU A 155 -15.51 2.14 5.26
CA GLU A 155 -16.36 1.59 4.19
C GLU A 155 -15.54 1.40 2.92
N GLU A 156 -15.58 0.18 2.35
CA GLU A 156 -14.89 -0.11 1.09
C GLU A 156 -15.68 0.43 -0.08
N LYS A 157 -15.12 1.37 -0.82
CA LYS A 157 -15.66 1.98 -2.05
C LYS A 157 -17.16 2.32 -1.97
N PRO A 158 -17.58 3.14 -1.00
CA PRO A 158 -18.98 3.45 -0.82
C PRO A 158 -19.52 4.31 -1.97
N ASN A 159 -20.74 4.04 -2.42
CA ASN A 159 -21.43 4.87 -3.41
C ASN A 159 -21.71 6.32 -2.90
N LYS A 160 -21.83 6.48 -1.59
CA LYS A 160 -22.06 7.77 -0.91
C LYS A 160 -21.06 7.93 0.21
N PRO A 161 -19.86 8.44 -0.08
CA PRO A 161 -18.82 8.66 0.91
C PRO A 161 -19.28 9.58 2.04
N GLN A 162 -18.95 9.25 3.29
CA GLN A 162 -19.30 10.05 4.46
C GLN A 162 -18.14 10.94 4.93
N SER A 163 -17.02 10.95 4.22
CA SER A 163 -15.90 11.85 4.46
C SER A 163 -15.14 12.09 3.16
N GLU A 164 -14.37 13.16 3.12
CA GLU A 164 -13.48 13.53 2.00
C GLU A 164 -12.12 12.81 2.09
N TYR A 165 -11.92 11.96 3.09
CA TYR A 165 -10.70 11.21 3.27
C TYR A 165 -10.76 9.84 2.61
N ALA A 166 -9.66 9.46 1.99
CA ALA A 166 -9.37 8.10 1.53
C ALA A 166 -8.35 7.43 2.45
N VAL A 167 -8.50 6.15 2.71
CA VAL A 167 -7.44 5.32 3.27
C VAL A 167 -6.43 5.08 2.17
N THR A 168 -5.19 5.50 2.38
CA THR A 168 -4.10 5.32 1.41
C THR A 168 -3.60 3.87 1.39
N GLY A 169 -2.75 3.54 0.42
CA GLY A 169 -2.12 2.22 0.35
C GLY A 169 -0.87 2.09 1.23
N LEU A 170 -0.81 2.78 2.36
CA LEU A 170 0.25 2.63 3.38
C LEU A 170 -0.36 2.22 4.72
N TYR A 171 0.21 1.20 5.32
CA TYR A 171 -0.28 0.62 6.58
C TYR A 171 0.89 0.21 7.46
N VAL A 172 0.69 0.27 8.77
CA VAL A 172 1.59 -0.35 9.75
C VAL A 172 0.79 -1.33 10.59
N TYR A 173 1.27 -2.54 10.73
CA TYR A 173 0.61 -3.58 11.53
C TYR A 173 1.59 -4.24 12.49
N ASP A 174 1.10 -4.61 13.66
CA ASP A 174 1.82 -5.51 14.54
C ASP A 174 1.80 -6.96 14.02
N TYR A 175 2.57 -7.83 14.64
CA TYR A 175 2.70 -9.25 14.23
C TYR A 175 1.38 -10.02 14.25
N THR A 176 0.33 -9.54 14.95
CA THR A 176 -0.98 -10.21 15.00
C THR A 176 -1.78 -10.09 13.70
N VAL A 177 -1.27 -9.34 12.72
CA VAL A 177 -1.93 -9.11 11.43
C VAL A 177 -2.28 -10.41 10.71
N PHE A 178 -1.37 -11.38 10.72
CA PHE A 178 -1.57 -12.65 10.02
C PHE A 178 -2.69 -13.49 10.64
N ASP A 179 -2.78 -13.55 11.97
CA ASP A 179 -3.87 -14.23 12.67
C ASP A 179 -5.23 -13.54 12.48
N ARG A 180 -5.23 -12.22 12.25
CA ARG A 180 -6.43 -11.46 11.91
C ARG A 180 -6.87 -11.74 10.48
N ILE A 181 -5.94 -11.82 9.52
CA ILE A 181 -6.25 -12.16 8.13
C ILE A 181 -6.92 -13.54 8.03
N LYS A 182 -6.48 -14.53 8.81
CA LYS A 182 -7.08 -15.87 8.86
C LYS A 182 -8.56 -15.88 9.27
N LYS A 183 -9.05 -14.78 9.91
CA LYS A 183 -10.46 -14.63 10.34
C LYS A 183 -11.32 -13.93 9.28
N LEU A 184 -10.72 -13.36 8.25
CA LEU A 184 -11.45 -12.67 7.18
C LEU A 184 -12.24 -13.67 6.32
N LYS A 185 -13.33 -13.16 5.75
CA LYS A 185 -14.11 -13.87 4.74
C LYS A 185 -14.00 -13.11 3.42
N PRO A 186 -13.98 -13.80 2.28
CA PRO A 186 -14.01 -13.13 0.98
C PRO A 186 -15.26 -12.23 0.85
N SER A 187 -15.05 -11.04 0.29
CA SER A 187 -16.12 -10.10 -0.05
C SER A 187 -16.97 -10.63 -1.23
N ALA A 188 -18.00 -9.88 -1.61
CA ALA A 188 -18.79 -10.18 -2.81
C ALA A 188 -17.95 -10.21 -4.10
N ARG A 189 -16.74 -9.63 -4.08
CA ARG A 189 -15.77 -9.67 -5.18
C ARG A 189 -14.85 -10.90 -5.14
N GLY A 190 -15.00 -11.77 -4.13
CA GLY A 190 -14.12 -12.91 -3.90
C GLY A 190 -12.74 -12.52 -3.32
N GLU A 191 -12.57 -11.29 -2.84
CA GLU A 191 -11.30 -10.75 -2.32
C GLU A 191 -11.30 -10.69 -0.79
N LEU A 192 -10.15 -10.95 -0.17
CA LEU A 192 -9.90 -10.60 1.23
C LEU A 192 -9.52 -9.12 1.30
N GLU A 193 -10.48 -8.31 1.80
CA GLU A 193 -10.36 -6.85 1.79
C GLU A 193 -9.45 -6.34 2.92
N ILE A 194 -8.57 -5.41 2.58
CA ILE A 194 -7.77 -4.72 3.60
C ILE A 194 -8.63 -3.85 4.51
N THR A 195 -9.75 -3.36 4.01
CA THR A 195 -10.73 -2.59 4.78
C THR A 195 -11.33 -3.43 5.90
N ASP A 196 -11.63 -4.71 5.65
CA ASP A 196 -12.16 -5.61 6.68
C ASP A 196 -11.10 -5.92 7.74
N LEU A 197 -9.84 -6.09 7.33
CA LEU A 197 -8.71 -6.22 8.26
C LEU A 197 -8.60 -5.00 9.18
N ASN A 198 -8.64 -3.80 8.62
CA ASN A 198 -8.58 -2.56 9.39
C ASN A 198 -9.77 -2.44 10.35
N ASN A 199 -10.97 -2.84 9.94
CA ASN A 199 -12.16 -2.85 10.78
C ASN A 199 -12.07 -3.87 11.93
N LEU A 200 -11.35 -4.99 11.77
CA LEU A 200 -11.05 -5.91 12.89
C LEU A 200 -10.17 -5.23 13.95
N TYR A 201 -9.14 -4.50 13.53
CA TYR A 201 -8.31 -3.73 14.46
C TYR A 201 -9.11 -2.62 15.14
N LEU A 202 -10.00 -1.95 14.40
CA LEU A 202 -10.85 -0.89 14.93
C LEU A 202 -11.83 -1.42 15.98
N LYS A 203 -12.43 -2.57 15.75
CA LYS A 203 -13.34 -3.25 16.70
C LYS A 203 -12.64 -3.56 18.03
N ASP A 204 -11.35 -3.89 17.97
CA ASP A 204 -10.54 -4.20 19.16
C ASP A 204 -9.89 -2.94 19.77
N GLU A 205 -10.28 -1.74 19.30
CA GLU A 205 -9.72 -0.44 19.72
C GLU A 205 -8.18 -0.34 19.55
N LYS A 206 -7.66 -1.05 18.53
CA LYS A 206 -6.23 -1.13 18.21
C LYS A 206 -5.87 -0.47 16.86
N LEU A 207 -6.78 0.29 16.24
CA LEU A 207 -6.52 1.02 15.02
C LEU A 207 -6.32 2.51 15.33
N ASN A 208 -5.17 3.03 14.93
CA ASN A 208 -4.87 4.45 14.88
C ASN A 208 -4.86 4.96 13.45
N TYR A 209 -4.91 6.26 13.25
CA TYR A 209 -4.72 6.87 11.94
C TYR A 209 -3.84 8.11 12.00
N ALA A 210 -3.19 8.42 10.88
CA ALA A 210 -2.46 9.65 10.65
C ALA A 210 -2.92 10.27 9.32
N VAL A 211 -2.93 11.60 9.23
CA VAL A 211 -3.32 12.30 8.00
C VAL A 211 -2.06 12.77 7.27
N LEU A 212 -1.92 12.40 6.00
CA LEU A 212 -0.84 12.85 5.13
C LEU A 212 -1.09 14.32 4.71
N LYS A 213 -0.08 15.15 4.90
CA LYS A 213 -0.12 16.58 4.50
C LYS A 213 0.31 16.76 3.04
N GLY A 214 1.38 16.09 2.63
CA GLY A 214 1.94 16.14 1.29
C GLY A 214 1.17 15.28 0.27
N PRO A 215 1.64 15.26 -0.98
CA PRO A 215 1.00 14.49 -2.03
C PRO A 215 1.02 12.98 -1.75
N TRP A 216 -0.12 12.36 -2.01
CA TRP A 216 -0.30 10.93 -2.18
C TRP A 216 -0.86 10.69 -3.58
N LEU A 217 -0.24 9.81 -4.34
CA LEU A 217 -0.59 9.54 -5.73
C LEU A 217 -0.84 8.04 -5.88
N ASP A 218 -2.01 7.69 -6.45
CA ASP A 218 -2.39 6.33 -6.83
C ASP A 218 -2.31 6.21 -8.35
N ALA A 219 -1.18 5.70 -8.85
CA ALA A 219 -0.89 5.63 -10.29
C ALA A 219 -1.55 4.41 -10.97
N GLY A 220 -2.83 4.16 -10.68
CA GLY A 220 -3.57 2.98 -11.13
C GLY A 220 -4.38 3.13 -12.42
N THR A 221 -4.47 4.33 -13.03
CA THR A 221 -5.15 4.64 -14.31
C THR A 221 -4.26 5.48 -15.22
N PHE A 222 -4.61 5.63 -16.49
CA PHE A 222 -3.85 6.48 -17.42
C PHE A 222 -3.74 7.93 -16.93
N GLU A 223 -4.86 8.49 -16.49
CA GLU A 223 -4.94 9.86 -16.00
C GLU A 223 -4.09 10.03 -14.74
N SER A 224 -4.24 9.12 -13.75
CA SER A 224 -3.49 9.23 -12.51
C SER A 224 -1.99 8.95 -12.70
N LEU A 225 -1.60 8.08 -13.64
CA LEU A 225 -0.20 7.84 -14.00
C LEU A 225 0.45 9.09 -14.60
N PHE A 226 -0.28 9.76 -15.50
CA PHE A 226 0.18 11.00 -16.12
C PHE A 226 0.30 12.14 -15.10
N GLU A 227 -0.73 12.35 -14.28
CA GLU A 227 -0.70 13.37 -13.22
C GLU A 227 0.39 13.07 -12.17
N SER A 228 0.61 11.81 -11.82
CA SER A 228 1.72 11.41 -10.95
C SER A 228 3.07 11.83 -11.54
N SER A 229 3.27 11.62 -12.84
CA SER A 229 4.50 12.01 -13.51
C SER A 229 4.73 13.53 -13.51
N LYS A 230 3.66 14.33 -13.67
CA LYS A 230 3.75 15.79 -13.57
C LYS A 230 4.13 16.24 -12.15
N VAL A 231 3.42 15.75 -11.14
CA VAL A 231 3.69 16.10 -9.74
C VAL A 231 5.14 15.77 -9.36
N ILE A 232 5.62 14.57 -9.75
CA ILE A 232 7.01 14.17 -9.49
C ILE A 232 8.01 15.10 -10.19
N LYS A 233 7.77 15.42 -11.47
CA LYS A 233 8.59 16.38 -12.21
C LYS A 233 8.69 17.71 -11.47
N ASP A 234 7.55 18.26 -11.04
CA ASP A 234 7.49 19.56 -10.38
C ASP A 234 8.21 19.55 -9.02
N VAL A 235 8.10 18.45 -8.27
CA VAL A 235 8.81 18.27 -6.98
C VAL A 235 10.33 18.20 -7.20
N LEU A 236 10.78 17.49 -8.24
CA LEU A 236 12.21 17.38 -8.54
C LEU A 236 12.80 18.67 -9.11
N SER A 237 12.03 19.48 -9.83
CA SER A 237 12.47 20.76 -10.39
C SER A 237 12.61 21.87 -9.33
N LYS A 238 12.08 21.66 -8.11
CA LYS A 238 12.17 22.61 -6.98
C LYS A 238 13.31 22.29 -5.99
N LYS A 239 14.02 21.20 -6.23
CA LYS A 239 15.21 20.78 -5.47
C LYS A 239 16.48 21.16 -6.20
#